data_3bc1fe7d0ec0443f6f0c06e339ac2e36
#
_entry.id   3bc1fe7d0ec0443f6f0c06e339ac2e36
#
_cell.length_a   1.000
_cell.length_b   1.000
_cell.length_c   1.000
_cell.angle_alpha   90.00
_cell.angle_beta   90.00
_cell.angle_gamma   90.00
#
_symmetry.space_group_name_H-M   'P 1'
#
loop_
_entity.id
_entity.type
_entity.pdbx_description
1 polymer ?
#
loop_
_entity_poly.entity_id
_entity_poly.type
_entity_poly.pdbx_seq_one_letter_code
_entity_poly.pdbx_strand_id
1 'polypeptide(L)'
;MAILNLAKLINPVFDSVLYTLKSHVVLKGGRASTKSSVVSIDLVNSFISDPLGNVVVLRKVGKYLRMSVYEQIRWAIYEMGLANQFHFGKSPLQITHKKTGTAFYFYGVDDPMKLKSQKIAKGYVMAVWFEELAEFAGREDIDIVEDTFIRQELPNGKEVKVYFTYNPPRNPYDWINEWVAEKAGDPTYLIHHSTYLDDKLGFLSKQMKAKIARYKETDPDYYRWMYLGEVIGLGNHVYNMNYFKPLESLPDDDKVIGISFAMDTGHQQSATACGAYGLTAKAVSYTHLTLPT
;
A
#
# COMPACT_ATOMS: atom_id res chain seq x y z
N MET A 1 -1.80 35.61 9.12
CA MET A 1 -1.73 34.19 8.71
C MET A 1 -2.69 33.40 9.59
N ALA A 2 -3.64 32.67 9.01
CA ALA A 2 -4.43 31.74 9.81
C ALA A 2 -3.51 30.60 10.25
N ILE A 3 -3.46 30.31 11.54
CA ILE A 3 -2.70 29.17 12.06
C ILE A 3 -3.51 27.92 11.70
N LEU A 4 -2.97 27.09 10.82
CA LEU A 4 -3.57 25.81 10.47
C LEU A 4 -3.30 24.81 11.61
N ASN A 5 -4.36 24.26 12.18
CA ASN A 5 -4.22 23.23 13.21
C ASN A 5 -4.40 21.84 12.59
N LEU A 6 -3.29 21.21 12.21
CA LEU A 6 -3.27 19.86 11.61
C LEU A 6 -3.88 18.79 12.53
N ALA A 7 -3.84 18.96 13.85
CA ALA A 7 -4.43 18.02 14.79
C ALA A 7 -5.97 17.89 14.67
N LYS A 8 -6.63 18.81 13.94
CA LYS A 8 -8.05 18.68 13.61
C LYS A 8 -8.31 17.94 12.30
N LEU A 9 -7.28 17.73 11.49
CA LEU A 9 -7.37 17.13 10.16
C LEU A 9 -6.75 15.72 10.09
N ILE A 10 -5.88 15.39 11.03
CA ILE A 10 -5.10 14.15 11.04
C ILE A 10 -5.30 13.43 12.36
N ASN A 11 -5.68 12.16 12.29
CA ASN A 11 -5.80 11.30 13.48
C ASN A 11 -4.42 11.07 14.13
N PRO A 12 -4.31 11.05 15.47
CA PRO A 12 -3.02 10.94 16.18
C PRO A 12 -2.22 9.67 15.88
N VAL A 13 -2.89 8.60 15.40
CA VAL A 13 -2.19 7.36 14.96
C VAL A 13 -1.12 7.63 13.90
N PHE A 14 -1.25 8.72 13.14
CA PHE A 14 -0.31 9.11 12.09
C PHE A 14 0.83 10.02 12.54
N ASP A 15 0.98 10.30 13.84
CA ASP A 15 2.08 11.14 14.34
C ASP A 15 3.45 10.57 13.92
N SER A 16 3.62 9.25 13.95
CA SER A 16 4.84 8.59 13.46
C SER A 16 5.12 8.85 11.98
N VAL A 17 4.07 9.04 11.16
CA VAL A 17 4.19 9.35 9.74
C VAL A 17 4.61 10.80 9.52
N LEU A 18 4.01 11.73 10.26
CA LEU A 18 4.28 13.16 10.13
C LEU A 18 5.69 13.57 10.61
N TYR A 19 6.19 12.90 11.66
CA TYR A 19 7.46 13.27 12.29
C TYR A 19 8.63 12.35 11.94
N THR A 20 8.43 11.36 11.06
CA THR A 20 9.53 10.47 10.65
C THR A 20 10.56 11.19 9.78
N LEU A 21 11.83 10.91 10.07
CA LEU A 21 12.96 11.32 9.23
C LEU A 21 13.27 10.31 8.12
N LYS A 22 12.60 9.16 8.11
CA LYS A 22 12.80 8.13 7.09
C LYS A 22 12.31 8.61 5.74
N SER A 23 13.08 8.33 4.69
CA SER A 23 12.77 8.78 3.34
C SER A 23 11.59 8.04 2.70
N HIS A 24 11.34 6.78 3.07
CA HIS A 24 10.27 5.96 2.52
C HIS A 24 9.20 5.67 3.58
N VAL A 25 7.95 5.95 3.25
CA VAL A 25 6.82 5.79 4.17
C VAL A 25 5.73 4.95 3.51
N VAL A 26 5.57 3.74 4.00
CA VAL A 26 4.55 2.79 3.55
C VAL A 26 3.35 2.84 4.50
N LEU A 27 2.20 3.30 4.01
CA LEU A 27 0.94 3.31 4.74
C LEU A 27 0.04 2.20 4.20
N LYS A 28 -0.05 1.10 4.93
CA LYS A 28 -0.96 0.00 4.63
C LYS A 28 -2.12 -0.04 5.62
N GLY A 29 -3.21 -0.68 5.25
CA GLY A 29 -4.32 -0.86 6.20
C GLY A 29 -5.67 -0.99 5.55
N GLY A 30 -6.70 -1.04 6.37
CA GLY A 30 -8.07 -1.23 5.93
C GLY A 30 -8.67 -0.01 5.21
N ARG A 31 -9.81 -0.24 4.59
CA ARG A 31 -10.62 0.84 4.01
C ARG A 31 -11.11 1.79 5.09
N ALA A 32 -11.25 3.06 4.76
CA ALA A 32 -11.68 4.13 5.67
C ALA A 32 -10.70 4.44 6.83
N SER A 33 -9.42 4.06 6.71
CA SER A 33 -8.38 4.37 7.69
C SER A 33 -7.74 5.75 7.52
N THR A 34 -8.20 6.57 6.55
CA THR A 34 -7.74 7.94 6.26
C THR A 34 -6.29 8.07 5.75
N LYS A 35 -5.62 6.99 5.35
CA LYS A 35 -4.23 6.98 4.84
C LYS A 35 -3.95 8.03 3.77
N SER A 36 -4.74 8.00 2.68
CA SER A 36 -4.55 8.93 1.55
C SER A 36 -4.83 10.38 1.93
N SER A 37 -5.76 10.61 2.89
CA SER A 37 -6.04 11.95 3.42
C SER A 37 -4.85 12.51 4.18
N VAL A 38 -4.20 11.70 5.00
CA VAL A 38 -3.01 12.11 5.75
C VAL A 38 -1.86 12.43 4.80
N VAL A 39 -1.55 11.55 3.85
CA VAL A 39 -0.48 11.80 2.88
C VAL A 39 -0.75 13.07 2.07
N SER A 40 -1.98 13.30 1.62
CA SER A 40 -2.31 14.49 0.85
C SER A 40 -2.15 15.79 1.68
N ILE A 41 -2.53 15.80 2.95
CA ILE A 41 -2.36 16.94 3.85
C ILE A 41 -0.87 17.19 4.14
N ASP A 42 -0.11 16.13 4.44
CA ASP A 42 1.33 16.23 4.72
C ASP A 42 2.11 16.73 3.50
N LEU A 43 1.78 16.24 2.31
CA LEU A 43 2.36 16.71 1.05
C LEU A 43 2.06 18.19 0.80
N VAL A 44 0.81 18.65 1.03
CA VAL A 44 0.46 20.07 0.86
C VAL A 44 1.18 20.93 1.89
N ASN A 45 1.27 20.50 3.14
CA ASN A 45 1.97 21.21 4.21
C ASN A 45 3.48 21.36 3.91
N SER A 46 4.12 20.26 3.50
CA SER A 46 5.54 20.26 3.11
C SER A 46 5.80 21.10 1.87
N PHE A 47 4.91 21.01 0.87
CA PHE A 47 5.00 21.78 -0.37
C PHE A 47 4.94 23.30 -0.13
N ILE A 48 4.04 23.77 0.71
CA ILE A 48 3.94 25.22 1.04
C ILE A 48 5.19 25.72 1.77
N SER A 49 5.85 24.85 2.51
CA SER A 49 7.06 25.16 3.27
C SER A 49 8.33 25.18 2.40
N ASP A 50 8.27 24.66 1.18
CA ASP A 50 9.40 24.58 0.27
C ASP A 50 9.10 25.23 -1.11
N PRO A 51 9.52 26.49 -1.32
CA PRO A 51 9.15 27.24 -2.52
C PRO A 51 9.73 26.71 -3.83
N LEU A 52 10.70 25.80 -3.78
CA LEU A 52 11.32 25.14 -4.95
C LEU A 52 10.93 23.67 -5.08
N GLY A 53 10.27 23.12 -4.07
CA GLY A 53 9.84 21.72 -4.06
C GLY A 53 8.64 21.48 -4.97
N ASN A 54 8.68 20.42 -5.74
CA ASN A 54 7.56 19.88 -6.51
C ASN A 54 7.20 18.50 -5.98
N VAL A 55 5.99 18.08 -6.21
CA VAL A 55 5.48 16.77 -5.80
C VAL A 55 5.02 16.00 -7.03
N VAL A 56 5.38 14.72 -7.11
CA VAL A 56 4.91 13.79 -8.13
C VAL A 56 3.94 12.80 -7.50
N VAL A 57 2.76 12.70 -8.05
CA VAL A 57 1.69 11.82 -7.57
C VAL A 57 1.34 10.79 -8.65
N LEU A 58 1.35 9.53 -8.28
CA LEU A 58 1.33 8.41 -9.20
C LEU A 58 0.19 7.45 -8.92
N ARG A 59 -0.42 6.95 -9.98
CA ARG A 59 -1.24 5.73 -9.97
C ARG A 59 -0.82 4.81 -11.10
N LYS A 60 -1.06 3.49 -10.95
CA LYS A 60 -0.78 2.55 -12.04
C LYS A 60 -1.51 2.95 -13.31
N VAL A 61 -2.78 3.30 -13.22
CA VAL A 61 -3.64 3.58 -14.38
C VAL A 61 -3.93 5.07 -14.53
N GLY A 62 -3.40 5.70 -15.57
CA GLY A 62 -3.47 7.16 -15.81
C GLY A 62 -4.89 7.72 -15.91
N LYS A 63 -5.86 6.95 -16.46
CA LYS A 63 -7.25 7.40 -16.57
C LYS A 63 -7.94 7.69 -15.21
N TYR A 64 -7.43 7.11 -14.11
CA TYR A 64 -8.01 7.29 -12.78
C TYR A 64 -7.44 8.49 -12.03
N LEU A 65 -6.34 9.09 -12.47
CA LEU A 65 -5.65 10.18 -11.78
C LEU A 65 -6.58 11.33 -11.41
N ARG A 66 -7.40 11.79 -12.37
CA ARG A 66 -8.27 12.95 -12.20
C ARG A 66 -9.36 12.75 -11.15
N MET A 67 -9.94 11.54 -11.09
CA MET A 67 -11.05 11.22 -10.19
C MET A 67 -10.59 10.70 -8.83
N SER A 68 -9.30 10.52 -8.63
CA SER A 68 -8.71 10.02 -7.37
C SER A 68 -7.70 11.01 -6.80
N VAL A 69 -6.42 10.83 -7.07
CA VAL A 69 -5.33 11.58 -6.43
C VAL A 69 -5.34 13.09 -6.72
N TYR A 70 -5.81 13.50 -7.89
CA TYR A 70 -5.96 14.93 -8.18
C TYR A 70 -7.02 15.57 -7.27
N GLU A 71 -8.18 14.95 -7.15
CA GLU A 71 -9.23 15.44 -6.24
C GLU A 71 -8.81 15.29 -4.77
N GLN A 72 -8.00 14.27 -4.43
CA GLN A 72 -7.47 14.10 -3.08
C GLN A 72 -6.53 15.24 -2.68
N ILE A 73 -5.56 15.61 -3.53
CA ILE A 73 -4.69 16.78 -3.29
C ILE A 73 -5.51 18.08 -3.29
N ARG A 74 -6.45 18.22 -4.23
CA ARG A 74 -7.34 19.37 -4.27
C ARG A 74 -8.14 19.52 -2.98
N TRP A 75 -8.73 18.43 -2.48
CA TRP A 75 -9.44 18.40 -1.20
C TRP A 75 -8.53 18.89 -0.06
N ALA A 76 -7.31 18.34 0.06
CA ALA A 76 -6.37 18.77 1.10
C ALA A 76 -6.06 20.27 1.03
N ILE A 77 -5.87 20.82 -0.16
CA ILE A 77 -5.65 22.27 -0.37
C ILE A 77 -6.85 23.09 0.09
N TYR A 78 -8.09 22.62 -0.16
CA TYR A 78 -9.30 23.29 0.30
C TYR A 78 -9.48 23.20 1.82
N GLU A 79 -9.29 22.03 2.42
CA GLU A 79 -9.35 21.84 3.88
C GLU A 79 -8.33 22.73 4.63
N MET A 80 -7.17 22.93 4.02
CA MET A 80 -6.14 23.81 4.56
C MET A 80 -6.40 25.31 4.27
N GLY A 81 -7.49 25.68 3.59
CA GLY A 81 -7.83 27.06 3.26
C GLY A 81 -6.90 27.75 2.26
N LEU A 82 -6.17 26.98 1.46
CA LEU A 82 -5.12 27.46 0.57
C LEU A 82 -5.55 27.60 -0.90
N ALA A 83 -6.80 27.30 -1.24
CA ALA A 83 -7.29 27.18 -2.62
C ALA A 83 -7.03 28.42 -3.49
N ASN A 84 -7.08 29.61 -2.92
CA ASN A 84 -6.81 30.88 -3.62
C ASN A 84 -5.35 31.03 -4.10
N GLN A 85 -4.41 30.27 -3.51
CA GLN A 85 -2.99 30.30 -3.84
C GLN A 85 -2.64 29.35 -5.01
N PHE A 86 -3.57 28.50 -5.43
CA PHE A 86 -3.33 27.49 -6.45
C PHE A 86 -4.12 27.72 -7.73
N HIS A 87 -3.57 27.25 -8.83
CA HIS A 87 -4.23 27.05 -10.10
C HIS A 87 -4.47 25.56 -10.33
N PHE A 88 -5.70 25.18 -10.60
CA PHE A 88 -6.12 23.79 -10.79
C PHE A 88 -6.22 23.46 -12.29
N GLY A 89 -5.10 23.06 -12.90
CA GLY A 89 -5.00 22.74 -14.33
C GLY A 89 -5.61 21.36 -14.65
N LYS A 90 -6.27 21.30 -15.81
CA LYS A 90 -6.90 20.05 -16.28
C LYS A 90 -6.17 19.44 -17.49
N SER A 91 -5.43 20.25 -18.25
CA SER A 91 -4.61 19.85 -19.37
C SER A 91 -3.44 20.85 -19.52
N PRO A 92 -2.23 20.46 -19.15
CA PRO A 92 -1.86 19.23 -18.46
C PRO A 92 -2.51 19.11 -17.08
N LEU A 93 -2.64 17.86 -16.58
CA LEU A 93 -3.18 17.60 -15.26
C LEU A 93 -2.14 17.96 -14.19
N GLN A 94 -2.24 19.12 -13.62
CA GLN A 94 -1.34 19.61 -12.57
C GLN A 94 -2.02 20.64 -11.67
N ILE A 95 -1.54 20.78 -10.44
CA ILE A 95 -1.98 21.83 -9.52
C ILE A 95 -0.76 22.71 -9.22
N THR A 96 -0.81 23.96 -9.67
CA THR A 96 0.34 24.87 -9.64
C THR A 96 0.16 25.96 -8.60
N HIS A 97 1.16 26.19 -7.77
CA HIS A 97 1.18 27.30 -6.83
C HIS A 97 1.48 28.61 -7.57
N LYS A 98 0.57 29.58 -7.49
CA LYS A 98 0.61 30.82 -8.30
C LYS A 98 1.86 31.68 -8.07
N LYS A 99 2.36 31.70 -6.83
CA LYS A 99 3.49 32.57 -6.47
C LYS A 99 4.84 31.97 -6.86
N THR A 100 5.05 30.67 -6.60
CA THR A 100 6.34 30.00 -6.83
C THR A 100 6.45 29.40 -8.22
N GLY A 101 5.32 29.01 -8.84
CA GLY A 101 5.26 28.29 -10.10
C GLY A 101 5.61 26.80 -9.95
N THR A 102 5.89 26.31 -8.73
CA THR A 102 6.04 24.88 -8.42
C THR A 102 4.69 24.19 -8.42
N ALA A 103 4.67 22.84 -8.57
CA ALA A 103 3.41 22.15 -8.79
C ALA A 103 3.38 20.73 -8.22
N PHE A 104 2.15 20.22 -8.10
CA PHE A 104 1.85 18.80 -8.03
C PHE A 104 1.64 18.29 -9.45
N TYR A 105 2.41 17.28 -9.84
CA TYR A 105 2.34 16.61 -11.14
C TYR A 105 1.70 15.24 -10.96
N PHE A 106 0.82 14.87 -11.88
CA PHE A 106 0.07 13.62 -11.82
C PHE A 106 0.38 12.75 -13.02
N TYR A 107 0.94 11.55 -12.80
CA TYR A 107 1.30 10.64 -13.88
C TYR A 107 0.73 9.24 -13.66
N GLY A 108 0.29 8.63 -14.77
CA GLY A 108 0.02 7.20 -14.82
C GLY A 108 1.33 6.43 -15.05
N VAL A 109 1.44 5.27 -14.41
CA VAL A 109 2.55 4.35 -14.58
C VAL A 109 2.10 3.14 -15.41
N ASP A 110 1.21 3.40 -16.40
CA ASP A 110 0.79 2.40 -17.39
C ASP A 110 2.02 1.87 -18.17
N ASP A 111 2.97 2.75 -18.41
CA ASP A 111 4.26 2.47 -18.99
C ASP A 111 5.35 3.29 -18.24
N PRO A 112 6.04 2.67 -17.26
CA PRO A 112 7.05 3.36 -16.45
C PRO A 112 8.17 3.99 -17.27
N MET A 113 8.50 3.41 -18.43
CA MET A 113 9.57 3.91 -19.30
C MET A 113 9.30 5.31 -19.84
N LYS A 114 8.03 5.69 -20.00
CA LYS A 114 7.64 7.06 -20.42
C LYS A 114 7.99 8.12 -19.38
N LEU A 115 8.13 7.76 -18.12
CA LEU A 115 8.49 8.68 -17.04
C LEU A 115 9.98 9.04 -17.04
N LYS A 116 10.86 8.19 -17.60
CA LYS A 116 12.32 8.40 -17.62
C LYS A 116 12.77 9.73 -18.25
N SER A 117 11.96 10.28 -19.16
CA SER A 117 12.23 11.56 -19.83
C SER A 117 11.56 12.76 -19.17
N GLN A 118 10.78 12.56 -18.12
CA GLN A 118 10.08 13.66 -17.45
C GLN A 118 11.07 14.59 -16.75
N LYS A 119 10.96 15.87 -17.08
CA LYS A 119 11.77 16.93 -16.47
C LYS A 119 10.86 17.97 -15.82
N ILE A 120 11.22 18.35 -14.62
CA ILE A 120 10.59 19.48 -13.93
C ILE A 120 11.34 20.75 -14.33
N ALA A 121 10.63 21.70 -14.94
CA ALA A 121 11.25 22.91 -15.50
C ALA A 121 11.79 23.85 -14.42
N LYS A 122 11.23 23.82 -13.21
CA LYS A 122 11.57 24.71 -12.10
C LYS A 122 11.66 23.95 -10.80
N GLY A 123 12.76 24.15 -10.05
CA GLY A 123 12.97 23.50 -8.76
C GLY A 123 13.34 22.02 -8.88
N TYR A 124 12.95 21.25 -7.91
CA TYR A 124 13.28 19.82 -7.79
C TYR A 124 12.07 19.02 -7.28
N VAL A 125 12.11 17.71 -7.41
CA VAL A 125 11.12 16.81 -6.81
C VAL A 125 11.48 16.63 -5.34
N MET A 126 10.61 17.08 -4.44
CA MET A 126 10.78 16.92 -2.99
C MET A 126 10.07 15.68 -2.45
N ALA A 127 9.02 15.25 -3.13
CA ALA A 127 8.27 14.07 -2.73
C ALA A 127 7.64 13.35 -3.93
N VAL A 128 7.50 12.04 -3.77
CA VAL A 128 6.79 11.14 -4.70
C VAL A 128 5.74 10.37 -3.92
N TRP A 129 4.54 10.23 -4.46
CA TRP A 129 3.46 9.47 -3.85
C TRP A 129 2.89 8.43 -4.80
N PHE A 130 3.05 7.16 -4.46
CA PHE A 130 2.42 6.02 -5.11
C PHE A 130 1.10 5.71 -4.41
N GLU A 131 -0.01 5.99 -5.07
CA GLU A 131 -1.35 5.70 -4.55
C GLU A 131 -1.90 4.40 -5.15
N GLU A 132 -2.55 3.60 -4.31
CA GLU A 132 -3.02 2.25 -4.61
C GLU A 132 -1.88 1.36 -5.14
N LEU A 133 -0.80 1.26 -4.36
CA LEU A 133 0.42 0.56 -4.76
C LEU A 133 0.16 -0.91 -5.14
N ALA A 134 -0.85 -1.55 -4.58
CA ALA A 134 -1.24 -2.92 -4.96
C ALA A 134 -1.72 -3.08 -6.42
N GLU A 135 -2.04 -1.97 -7.12
CA GLU A 135 -2.37 -2.00 -8.55
C GLU A 135 -1.13 -2.08 -9.47
N PHE A 136 0.07 -1.83 -8.94
CA PHE A 136 1.32 -1.86 -9.71
C PHE A 136 1.73 -3.30 -10.00
N ALA A 137 2.45 -3.52 -11.11
CA ALA A 137 2.78 -4.87 -11.57
C ALA A 137 3.84 -5.57 -10.70
N GLY A 138 4.72 -4.80 -10.05
CA GLY A 138 5.79 -5.32 -9.22
C GLY A 138 6.73 -4.23 -8.75
N ARG A 139 7.77 -4.61 -8.03
CA ARG A 139 8.80 -3.70 -7.50
C ARG A 139 9.56 -2.95 -8.62
N GLU A 140 9.69 -3.55 -9.79
CA GLU A 140 10.38 -2.92 -10.93
C GLU A 140 9.70 -1.60 -11.36
N ASP A 141 8.37 -1.52 -11.26
CA ASP A 141 7.65 -0.27 -11.51
C ASP A 141 8.09 0.84 -10.53
N ILE A 142 8.33 0.47 -9.25
CA ILE A 142 8.80 1.40 -8.21
C ILE A 142 10.21 1.86 -8.53
N ASP A 143 11.14 0.92 -8.76
CA ASP A 143 12.56 1.18 -9.00
C ASP A 143 12.76 2.12 -10.19
N ILE A 144 12.05 1.88 -11.30
CA ILE A 144 12.11 2.74 -12.50
C ILE A 144 11.66 4.18 -12.20
N VAL A 145 10.61 4.32 -11.40
CA VAL A 145 10.08 5.65 -11.03
C VAL A 145 11.03 6.36 -10.07
N GLU A 146 11.52 5.65 -9.06
CA GLU A 146 12.48 6.20 -8.09
C GLU A 146 13.76 6.64 -8.79
N ASP A 147 14.36 5.80 -9.63
CA ASP A 147 15.53 6.16 -10.46
C ASP A 147 15.31 7.44 -11.29
N THR A 148 14.06 7.73 -11.62
CA THR A 148 13.74 8.95 -12.37
C THR A 148 13.72 10.18 -11.49
N PHE A 149 13.12 10.11 -10.30
CA PHE A 149 12.80 11.28 -9.50
C PHE A 149 13.71 11.49 -8.28
N ILE A 150 14.42 10.43 -7.79
CA ILE A 150 15.33 10.56 -6.63
C ILE A 150 16.81 10.78 -7.00
N ARG A 151 17.15 10.71 -8.29
CA ARG A 151 18.53 10.83 -8.77
C ARG A 151 19.18 12.20 -8.56
N GLN A 152 18.37 13.23 -8.32
CA GLN A 152 18.86 14.60 -8.14
C GLN A 152 19.11 14.85 -6.66
N GLU A 153 20.33 15.30 -6.31
CA GLU A 153 20.63 15.75 -4.95
C GLU A 153 19.79 16.97 -4.58
N LEU A 154 19.16 16.93 -3.42
CA LEU A 154 18.36 18.04 -2.92
C LEU A 154 19.20 19.02 -2.09
N PRO A 155 18.82 20.30 -1.99
CA PRO A 155 19.51 21.26 -1.16
C PRO A 155 19.59 20.84 0.32
N ASN A 156 20.71 21.17 0.96
CA ASN A 156 20.94 20.91 2.40
C ASN A 156 20.93 19.42 2.80
N GLY A 157 21.28 18.51 1.89
CA GLY A 157 21.34 17.07 2.15
C GLY A 157 19.97 16.44 2.43
N LYS A 158 18.89 17.09 2.01
CA LYS A 158 17.54 16.48 2.09
C LYS A 158 17.43 15.31 1.12
N GLU A 159 16.61 14.35 1.48
CA GLU A 159 16.21 13.23 0.61
C GLU A 159 14.80 13.46 0.06
N VAL A 160 14.53 12.89 -1.11
CA VAL A 160 13.16 12.84 -1.65
C VAL A 160 12.31 11.95 -0.75
N LYS A 161 11.17 12.47 -0.28
CA LYS A 161 10.23 11.70 0.52
C LYS A 161 9.34 10.85 -0.38
N VAL A 162 9.32 9.54 -0.19
CA VAL A 162 8.52 8.62 -1.00
C VAL A 162 7.41 8.03 -0.15
N TYR A 163 6.16 8.24 -0.57
CA TYR A 163 4.98 7.69 0.09
C TYR A 163 4.36 6.59 -0.74
N PHE A 164 3.94 5.52 -0.06
CA PHE A 164 3.22 4.40 -0.63
C PHE A 164 1.94 4.18 0.15
N THR A 165 0.80 4.23 -0.52
CA THR A 165 -0.50 3.97 0.12
C THR A 165 -1.21 2.84 -0.58
N TYR A 166 -1.73 1.87 0.18
CA TYR A 166 -2.49 0.75 -0.37
C TYR A 166 -3.32 0.00 0.69
N ASN A 167 -4.28 -0.77 0.21
CA ASN A 167 -4.97 -1.78 0.98
C ASN A 167 -4.35 -3.15 0.65
N PRO A 168 -3.90 -3.94 1.65
CA PRO A 168 -3.26 -5.23 1.39
C PRO A 168 -4.16 -6.17 0.59
N PRO A 169 -3.66 -6.81 -0.47
CA PRO A 169 -4.34 -7.92 -1.11
C PRO A 169 -4.56 -9.08 -0.14
N ARG A 170 -5.60 -9.91 -0.39
CA ARG A 170 -5.87 -11.09 0.43
C ARG A 170 -4.78 -12.15 0.34
N ASN A 171 -4.18 -12.28 -0.84
CA ASN A 171 -3.15 -13.26 -1.10
C ASN A 171 -1.84 -12.90 -0.37
N PRO A 172 -1.35 -13.74 0.56
CA PRO A 172 -0.09 -13.49 1.25
C PRO A 172 1.14 -13.51 0.31
N TYR A 173 1.04 -14.22 -0.80
CA TYR A 173 2.10 -14.33 -1.82
C TYR A 173 1.97 -13.26 -2.92
N ASP A 174 1.15 -12.25 -2.71
CA ASP A 174 1.14 -11.08 -3.59
C ASP A 174 2.45 -10.31 -3.42
N TRP A 175 3.03 -9.89 -4.55
CA TRP A 175 4.34 -9.24 -4.57
C TRP A 175 4.48 -8.11 -3.54
N ILE A 176 3.41 -7.34 -3.32
CA ILE A 176 3.45 -6.20 -2.40
C ILE A 176 3.52 -6.63 -0.94
N ASN A 177 2.88 -7.74 -0.56
CA ASN A 177 2.95 -8.26 0.79
C ASN A 177 4.36 -8.77 1.11
N GLU A 178 4.99 -9.47 0.16
CA GLU A 178 6.37 -9.94 0.26
C GLU A 178 7.35 -8.75 0.29
N TRP A 179 7.23 -7.82 -0.65
CA TRP A 179 8.09 -6.63 -0.71
C TRP A 179 8.03 -5.81 0.58
N VAL A 180 6.84 -5.57 1.15
CA VAL A 180 6.72 -4.81 2.40
C VAL A 180 7.29 -5.59 3.59
N ALA A 181 7.19 -6.92 3.60
CA ALA A 181 7.83 -7.75 4.63
C ALA A 181 9.36 -7.64 4.57
N GLU A 182 9.95 -7.65 3.37
CA GLU A 182 11.38 -7.43 3.17
C GLU A 182 11.84 -6.05 3.69
N LYS A 183 11.02 -5.00 3.48
CA LYS A 183 11.31 -3.63 3.91
C LYS A 183 11.14 -3.38 5.42
N ALA A 184 10.54 -4.30 6.16
CA ALA A 184 10.27 -4.12 7.60
C ALA A 184 11.54 -3.90 8.44
N GLY A 185 12.69 -4.43 8.01
CA GLY A 185 13.99 -4.24 8.67
C GLY A 185 14.84 -3.10 8.11
N ASP A 186 14.42 -2.44 7.05
CA ASP A 186 15.18 -1.38 6.39
C ASP A 186 15.10 -0.06 7.19
N PRO A 187 16.22 0.53 7.60
CA PRO A 187 16.23 1.75 8.40
C PRO A 187 15.65 2.97 7.67
N THR A 188 15.62 2.95 6.35
CA THR A 188 15.09 4.04 5.50
C THR A 188 13.58 3.99 5.35
N TYR A 189 12.95 2.84 5.69
CA TYR A 189 11.51 2.62 5.56
C TYR A 189 10.77 2.74 6.88
N LEU A 190 9.68 3.53 6.89
CA LEU A 190 8.64 3.46 7.92
C LEU A 190 7.46 2.66 7.36
N ILE A 191 7.10 1.56 8.01
CA ILE A 191 5.89 0.82 7.68
C ILE A 191 4.84 1.12 8.74
N HIS A 192 3.74 1.74 8.31
CA HIS A 192 2.63 2.14 9.16
C HIS A 192 1.37 1.38 8.77
N HIS A 193 0.70 0.80 9.77
CA HIS A 193 -0.60 0.15 9.59
C HIS A 193 -1.69 0.95 10.29
N SER A 194 -2.81 1.16 9.60
CA SER A 194 -3.96 1.87 10.16
C SER A 194 -5.29 1.26 9.73
N THR A 195 -6.30 1.42 10.58
CA THR A 195 -7.63 0.89 10.36
C THR A 195 -8.69 1.97 10.62
N TYR A 196 -9.93 1.69 10.35
CA TYR A 196 -11.03 2.59 10.71
C TYR A 196 -11.20 2.78 12.23
N LEU A 197 -10.64 1.88 13.05
CA LEU A 197 -10.67 1.95 14.52
C LEU A 197 -9.78 3.09 15.05
N ASP A 198 -8.86 3.58 14.25
CA ASP A 198 -7.96 4.67 14.57
C ASP A 198 -8.60 6.05 14.36
N ASP A 199 -9.86 6.09 13.89
CA ASP A 199 -10.62 7.33 13.69
C ASP A 199 -11.06 7.95 15.02
N LYS A 200 -10.15 8.64 15.70
CA LYS A 200 -10.39 9.38 16.93
C LYS A 200 -11.10 10.72 16.69
N LEU A 201 -10.99 11.27 15.50
CA LEU A 201 -11.61 12.55 15.14
C LEU A 201 -13.05 12.41 14.63
N GLY A 202 -13.49 11.19 14.37
CA GLY A 202 -14.88 10.91 14.02
C GLY A 202 -15.25 11.24 12.58
N PHE A 203 -14.32 11.06 11.63
CA PHE A 203 -14.58 11.30 10.21
C PHE A 203 -15.54 10.30 9.60
N LEU A 204 -15.63 9.09 10.16
CA LEU A 204 -16.55 8.07 9.67
C LEU A 204 -17.98 8.37 10.05
N SER A 205 -18.86 8.35 9.06
CA SER A 205 -20.31 8.49 9.28
C SER A 205 -20.88 7.33 10.10
N LYS A 206 -21.98 7.60 10.81
CA LYS A 206 -22.73 6.54 11.54
C LYS A 206 -23.17 5.41 10.61
N GLN A 207 -23.57 5.74 9.38
CA GLN A 207 -23.96 4.75 8.37
C GLN A 207 -22.81 3.83 8.00
N MET A 208 -21.58 4.37 7.81
CA MET A 208 -20.41 3.57 7.52
C MET A 208 -20.03 2.66 8.68
N LYS A 209 -20.07 3.16 9.91
CA LYS A 209 -19.84 2.37 11.14
C LYS A 209 -20.82 1.20 11.26
N ALA A 210 -22.11 1.45 11.00
CA ALA A 210 -23.15 0.40 11.01
C ALA A 210 -22.91 -0.66 9.91
N LYS A 211 -22.51 -0.23 8.71
CA LYS A 211 -22.14 -1.16 7.62
C LYS A 211 -20.98 -2.05 8.01
N ILE A 212 -19.92 -1.50 8.61
CA ILE A 212 -18.75 -2.25 9.06
C ILE A 212 -19.14 -3.26 10.15
N ALA A 213 -19.93 -2.83 11.13
CA ALA A 213 -20.41 -3.70 12.20
C ALA A 213 -21.18 -4.91 11.65
N ARG A 214 -22.04 -4.70 10.64
CA ARG A 214 -22.76 -5.81 9.99
C ARG A 214 -21.80 -6.81 9.33
N TYR A 215 -20.78 -6.36 8.61
CA TYR A 215 -19.79 -7.28 8.02
C TYR A 215 -18.99 -8.05 9.07
N LYS A 216 -18.69 -7.42 10.21
CA LYS A 216 -18.04 -8.11 11.33
C LYS A 216 -18.83 -9.34 11.81
N GLU A 217 -20.16 -9.29 11.75
CA GLU A 217 -21.06 -10.38 12.16
C GLU A 217 -21.34 -11.36 11.02
N THR A 218 -21.59 -10.86 9.80
CA THR A 218 -22.06 -11.69 8.68
C THR A 218 -20.96 -12.28 7.81
N ASP A 219 -19.80 -11.62 7.74
CA ASP A 219 -18.63 -12.06 6.96
C ASP A 219 -17.33 -11.59 7.64
N PRO A 220 -16.92 -12.28 8.73
CA PRO A 220 -15.73 -11.90 9.50
C PRO A 220 -14.45 -11.83 8.68
N ASP A 221 -14.29 -12.70 7.68
CA ASP A 221 -13.10 -12.72 6.83
C ASP A 221 -13.06 -11.50 5.91
N TYR A 222 -14.17 -11.14 5.29
CA TYR A 222 -14.27 -9.91 4.53
C TYR A 222 -14.01 -8.69 5.41
N TYR A 223 -14.54 -8.66 6.64
CA TYR A 223 -14.32 -7.59 7.62
C TYR A 223 -12.82 -7.44 7.96
N ARG A 224 -12.15 -8.54 8.28
CA ARG A 224 -10.73 -8.54 8.61
C ARG A 224 -9.88 -8.04 7.45
N TRP A 225 -10.11 -8.54 6.25
CA TRP A 225 -9.39 -8.11 5.07
C TRP A 225 -9.69 -6.64 4.71
N MET A 226 -10.98 -6.33 4.49
CA MET A 226 -11.37 -5.04 3.91
C MET A 226 -11.21 -3.86 4.87
N TYR A 227 -11.56 -4.05 6.15
CA TYR A 227 -11.60 -2.95 7.11
C TYR A 227 -10.45 -2.95 8.12
N LEU A 228 -9.86 -4.10 8.42
CA LEU A 228 -8.67 -4.16 9.24
C LEU A 228 -7.37 -4.21 8.41
N GLY A 229 -7.46 -4.48 7.10
CA GLY A 229 -6.30 -4.56 6.23
C GLY A 229 -5.41 -5.77 6.52
N GLU A 230 -6.00 -6.86 7.00
CA GLU A 230 -5.30 -8.09 7.26
C GLU A 230 -5.10 -8.92 5.98
N VAL A 231 -3.99 -9.60 5.89
CA VAL A 231 -3.70 -10.58 4.85
C VAL A 231 -4.20 -11.93 5.35
N ILE A 232 -5.34 -12.39 4.84
CA ILE A 232 -6.04 -13.56 5.40
C ILE A 232 -6.02 -14.79 4.50
N GLY A 233 -5.32 -14.69 3.36
CA GLY A 233 -5.37 -15.71 2.31
C GLY A 233 -6.64 -15.64 1.47
N LEU A 234 -6.70 -16.46 0.43
CA LEU A 234 -7.83 -16.44 -0.51
C LEU A 234 -9.09 -17.12 0.03
N GLY A 235 -8.99 -17.81 1.16
CA GLY A 235 -10.12 -18.52 1.80
C GLY A 235 -10.60 -19.76 1.02
N ASN A 236 -10.16 -19.91 -0.22
CA ASN A 236 -10.50 -21.02 -1.08
C ASN A 236 -9.51 -22.19 -0.87
N HIS A 237 -9.42 -22.69 0.35
CA HIS A 237 -8.77 -23.97 0.54
C HIS A 237 -9.64 -25.05 -0.12
N VAL A 238 -9.05 -25.84 -0.98
CA VAL A 238 -9.71 -27.03 -1.56
C VAL A 238 -10.17 -27.96 -0.44
N TYR A 239 -9.46 -27.90 0.67
CA TYR A 239 -9.78 -28.65 1.88
C TYR A 239 -10.04 -27.72 3.07
N ASN A 240 -11.04 -28.03 3.88
CA ASN A 240 -11.28 -27.34 5.13
C ASN A 240 -10.17 -27.68 6.15
N MET A 241 -9.31 -26.71 6.45
CA MET A 241 -8.16 -26.90 7.35
C MET A 241 -8.54 -27.37 8.76
N ASN A 242 -9.79 -27.17 9.19
CA ASN A 242 -10.29 -27.68 10.46
C ASN A 242 -10.33 -29.22 10.53
N TYR A 243 -10.28 -29.89 9.38
CA TYR A 243 -10.22 -31.35 9.30
C TYR A 243 -8.79 -31.90 9.27
N PHE A 244 -7.78 -31.00 9.17
CA PHE A 244 -6.38 -31.40 9.17
C PHE A 244 -5.79 -31.24 10.56
N LYS A 245 -5.13 -32.27 11.04
CA LYS A 245 -4.36 -32.22 12.28
C LYS A 245 -2.89 -32.50 11.94
N PRO A 246 -1.99 -31.52 12.20
CA PRO A 246 -0.57 -31.83 12.12
C PRO A 246 -0.22 -32.94 13.09
N LEU A 247 0.52 -33.93 12.62
CA LEU A 247 1.04 -35.02 13.44
C LEU A 247 2.56 -34.95 13.38
N GLU A 248 3.22 -35.06 14.53
CA GLU A 248 4.68 -35.12 14.61
C GLU A 248 5.20 -36.49 14.19
N SER A 249 4.39 -37.56 14.39
CA SER A 249 4.69 -38.94 13.99
C SER A 249 3.40 -39.67 13.67
N LEU A 250 3.54 -40.77 12.92
CA LEU A 250 2.42 -41.69 12.74
C LEU A 250 2.04 -42.34 14.08
N PRO A 251 0.74 -42.63 14.31
CA PRO A 251 0.31 -43.40 15.47
C PRO A 251 1.00 -44.79 15.48
N ASP A 252 1.41 -45.25 16.64
CA ASP A 252 2.15 -46.50 16.81
C ASP A 252 1.36 -47.75 16.30
N ASP A 253 0.05 -47.64 16.23
CA ASP A 253 -0.87 -48.70 15.81
C ASP A 253 -1.27 -48.64 14.31
N ASP A 254 -0.61 -47.77 13.54
CA ASP A 254 -0.85 -47.61 12.11
C ASP A 254 0.43 -47.81 11.28
N LYS A 255 0.32 -48.35 10.08
CA LYS A 255 1.44 -48.61 9.18
C LYS A 255 1.18 -48.08 7.79
N VAL A 256 2.17 -47.41 7.23
CA VAL A 256 2.14 -47.00 5.82
C VAL A 256 2.21 -48.23 4.93
N ILE A 257 1.23 -48.41 4.05
CA ILE A 257 1.13 -49.53 3.10
C ILE A 257 1.40 -49.08 1.66
N GLY A 258 1.38 -47.77 1.40
CA GLY A 258 1.70 -47.22 0.09
C GLY A 258 2.13 -45.76 0.20
N ILE A 259 3.07 -45.33 -0.64
CA ILE A 259 3.50 -43.96 -0.75
C ILE A 259 3.37 -43.51 -2.21
N SER A 260 2.78 -42.32 -2.42
CA SER A 260 2.74 -41.68 -3.72
C SER A 260 3.37 -40.30 -3.61
N PHE A 261 4.05 -39.87 -4.66
CA PHE A 261 4.61 -38.55 -4.80
C PHE A 261 3.85 -37.82 -5.89
N ALA A 262 3.53 -36.58 -5.61
CA ALA A 262 2.95 -35.67 -6.59
C ALA A 262 3.78 -34.37 -6.66
N MET A 263 3.95 -33.86 -7.84
CA MET A 263 4.62 -32.60 -8.08
C MET A 263 3.76 -31.75 -9.00
N ASP A 264 3.47 -30.55 -8.56
CA ASP A 264 2.86 -29.51 -9.39
C ASP A 264 3.94 -28.49 -9.74
N THR A 265 4.29 -28.45 -11.03
CA THR A 265 5.33 -27.54 -11.52
C THR A 265 4.74 -26.18 -11.78
N GLY A 266 5.13 -25.22 -11.00
CA GLY A 266 4.75 -23.82 -11.22
C GLY A 266 5.26 -23.31 -12.58
N HIS A 267 4.48 -22.45 -13.22
CA HIS A 267 4.86 -21.79 -14.48
C HIS A 267 5.10 -20.30 -14.23
N GLN A 268 6.26 -19.81 -14.65
CA GLN A 268 6.77 -18.43 -14.64
C GLN A 268 6.61 -17.59 -13.35
N GLN A 269 5.52 -17.68 -12.61
CA GLN A 269 5.27 -16.92 -11.38
C GLN A 269 4.64 -17.75 -10.26
N SER A 270 4.54 -19.05 -10.44
CA SER A 270 3.99 -19.97 -9.43
C SER A 270 5.09 -20.86 -8.86
N ALA A 271 5.11 -21.01 -7.55
CA ALA A 271 6.02 -21.94 -6.90
C ALA A 271 5.73 -23.40 -7.32
N THR A 272 6.78 -24.20 -7.48
CA THR A 272 6.63 -25.66 -7.64
C THR A 272 6.28 -26.26 -6.28
N ALA A 273 5.21 -27.03 -6.21
CA ALA A 273 4.81 -27.75 -5.01
C ALA A 273 5.10 -29.24 -5.16
N CYS A 274 5.76 -29.84 -4.17
CA CYS A 274 5.98 -31.27 -4.09
C CYS A 274 5.27 -31.83 -2.86
N GLY A 275 4.56 -32.95 -3.02
CA GLY A 275 3.88 -33.63 -1.91
C GLY A 275 4.18 -35.10 -1.91
N ALA A 276 4.37 -35.69 -0.72
CA ALA A 276 4.38 -37.11 -0.49
C ALA A 276 3.10 -37.48 0.23
N TYR A 277 2.44 -38.51 -0.25
CA TYR A 277 1.17 -39.03 0.30
C TYR A 277 1.36 -40.46 0.75
N GLY A 278 1.10 -40.70 2.02
CA GLY A 278 1.11 -42.04 2.59
C GLY A 278 -0.30 -42.59 2.77
N LEU A 279 -0.59 -43.78 2.23
CA LEU A 279 -1.78 -44.53 2.55
C LEU A 279 -1.44 -45.49 3.68
N THR A 280 -2.27 -45.55 4.71
CA THR A 280 -2.03 -46.42 5.84
C THR A 280 -3.00 -47.64 5.85
N ALA A 281 -2.68 -48.63 6.67
CA ALA A 281 -3.51 -49.83 6.84
C ALA A 281 -4.93 -49.53 7.36
N LYS A 282 -5.12 -48.42 8.05
CA LYS A 282 -6.43 -47.94 8.50
C LYS A 282 -7.16 -47.06 7.48
N ALA A 283 -6.67 -47.00 6.22
CA ALA A 283 -7.20 -46.19 5.13
C ALA A 283 -7.19 -44.67 5.39
N VAL A 284 -6.26 -44.20 6.22
CA VAL A 284 -6.02 -42.77 6.47
C VAL A 284 -4.90 -42.27 5.56
N SER A 285 -5.08 -41.15 4.91
CA SER A 285 -4.04 -40.53 4.10
C SER A 285 -3.27 -39.47 4.91
N TYR A 286 -1.95 -39.60 4.95
CA TYR A 286 -1.05 -38.62 5.51
C TYR A 286 -0.31 -37.91 4.38
N THR A 287 -0.14 -36.61 4.51
CA THR A 287 0.57 -35.80 3.52
C THR A 287 1.75 -35.10 4.17
N HIS A 288 2.88 -35.10 3.46
CA HIS A 288 4.01 -34.23 3.79
C HIS A 288 4.25 -33.32 2.61
N LEU A 289 4.15 -32.00 2.84
CA LEU A 289 4.45 -30.96 1.86
C LEU A 289 5.84 -30.40 2.15
N THR A 290 6.75 -30.52 1.19
CA THR A 290 8.00 -29.77 1.21
C THR A 290 7.80 -28.53 0.37
N LEU A 291 7.93 -27.36 0.99
CA LEU A 291 8.03 -26.12 0.25
C LEU A 291 9.44 -26.06 -0.38
N PRO A 292 9.58 -25.64 -1.64
CA PRO A 292 10.90 -25.39 -2.20
C PRO A 292 11.57 -24.27 -1.41
N THR A 293 12.82 -24.49 -1.04
CA THR A 293 13.72 -23.47 -0.48
C THR A 293 14.13 -22.46 -1.54
#